data_9a6546268776c2ebecb6a2f4d00448bc
#
_entry.id   9a6546268776c2ebecb6a2f4d00448bc
#
_cell.length_a   1.000
_cell.length_b   1.000
_cell.length_c   1.000
_cell.angle_alpha   90.00
_cell.angle_beta   90.00
_cell.angle_gamma   90.00
#
_symmetry.space_group_name_H-M   'P 1'
#
loop_
_entity.id
_entity.type
_entity.pdbx_description
1 polymer ?
#
loop_
_entity_poly.entity_id
_entity_poly.type
_entity_poly.pdbx_seq_one_letter_code
_entity_poly.pdbx_strand_id
1 'polypeptide(L)'
;MTSGFDPSDSARSDNSLDWLVSNFAREVPGVSHAVLVSVDGLLIAASEHLPQERADQLAAVSSGLASLATGAAQLFDGGEVLQSVVEMENGYLLLMRVGDGSHLATLAATSCDIGQIGYEMAVLVERVGNVVQSTRRTPSEYSAPPRSASSPTATHS
;
A
#
# COMPACT_ATOMS: atom_id res chain seq x y z
N MET A 1 9.88 14.06 -29.47
CA MET A 1 9.74 14.28 -28.55
C MET A 1 8.74 13.72 -27.84
N THR A 2 8.79 13.43 -26.85
CA THR A 2 8.00 12.80 -26.12
C THR A 2 6.87 13.29 -25.73
N SER A 3 6.02 13.43 -26.21
CA SER A 3 5.04 14.03 -25.85
C SER A 3 4.18 13.53 -24.89
N GLY A 4 3.53 12.91 -24.61
CA GLY A 4 2.62 12.58 -23.64
C GLY A 4 3.13 12.14 -22.33
N PHE A 5 4.30 11.72 -22.25
CA PHE A 5 4.82 11.22 -21.01
C PHE A 5 5.57 12.28 -20.25
N ASP A 6 5.27 12.42 -18.97
CA ASP A 6 5.98 13.37 -18.13
C ASP A 6 6.64 12.62 -16.99
N PRO A 7 7.91 12.37 -17.06
CA PRO A 7 8.59 11.66 -16.02
C PRO A 7 8.54 12.35 -14.67
N SER A 8 8.39 13.65 -14.64
CA SER A 8 8.37 14.33 -13.38
C SER A 8 7.11 14.04 -12.58
N ASP A 9 6.01 13.75 -13.20
CA ASP A 9 4.80 13.39 -12.50
C ASP A 9 4.93 12.04 -11.81
N SER A 10 5.48 11.07 -12.49
CA SER A 10 5.72 9.77 -11.91
C SER A 10 6.71 9.88 -10.78
N ALA A 11 7.75 10.63 -10.99
CA ALA A 11 8.78 10.79 -9.99
C ALA A 11 8.24 11.46 -8.74
N ARG A 12 7.30 12.38 -8.91
CA ARG A 12 6.72 13.08 -7.80
C ARG A 12 5.87 12.16 -6.95
N SER A 13 5.08 11.31 -7.58
CA SER A 13 4.24 10.35 -6.87
C SER A 13 5.10 9.36 -6.13
N ASP A 14 6.10 8.83 -6.79
CA ASP A 14 7.00 7.87 -6.18
C ASP A 14 7.73 8.49 -5.01
N ASN A 15 8.18 9.73 -5.16
CA ASN A 15 8.87 10.41 -4.10
C ASN A 15 7.96 10.65 -2.90
N SER A 16 6.69 10.94 -3.13
CA SER A 16 5.75 11.14 -2.06
C SER A 16 5.54 9.87 -1.26
N LEU A 17 5.38 8.75 -1.92
CA LEU A 17 5.17 7.50 -1.23
C LEU A 17 6.43 7.05 -0.50
N ASP A 18 7.59 7.19 -1.13
CA ASP A 18 8.85 6.88 -0.48
C ASP A 18 9.05 7.75 0.74
N TRP A 19 8.71 9.03 0.63
CA TRP A 19 8.86 9.94 1.75
C TRP A 19 7.95 9.54 2.91
N LEU A 20 6.71 9.17 2.62
CA LEU A 20 5.77 8.77 3.65
C LEU A 20 6.26 7.53 4.39
N VAL A 21 6.74 6.54 3.64
CA VAL A 21 7.22 5.30 4.22
C VAL A 21 8.51 5.53 5.00
N SER A 22 9.42 6.33 4.46
CA SER A 22 10.68 6.63 5.12
C SER A 22 10.45 7.42 6.41
N ASN A 23 9.55 8.39 6.36
CA ASN A 23 9.23 9.19 7.52
C ASN A 23 8.62 8.33 8.62
N PHE A 24 7.73 7.43 8.25
CA PHE A 24 7.14 6.49 9.20
C PHE A 24 8.23 5.65 9.88
N ALA A 25 9.13 5.08 9.11
CA ALA A 25 10.18 4.24 9.68
C ALA A 25 11.12 5.03 10.58
N ARG A 26 11.33 6.30 10.25
CA ARG A 26 12.24 7.13 11.03
C ARG A 26 11.60 7.62 12.32
N GLU A 27 10.31 7.98 12.26
CA GLU A 27 9.65 8.64 13.37
C GLU A 27 9.01 7.70 14.40
N VAL A 28 8.65 6.50 14.00
CA VAL A 28 7.95 5.60 14.91
C VAL A 28 8.95 4.74 15.67
N PRO A 29 9.01 4.84 17.00
CA PRO A 29 10.01 4.09 17.75
C PRO A 29 9.83 2.59 17.57
N GLY A 30 10.92 1.90 17.39
CA GLY A 30 10.91 0.45 17.23
C GLY A 30 10.78 -0.05 15.81
N VAL A 31 10.45 0.82 14.87
CA VAL A 31 10.36 0.42 13.47
C VAL A 31 11.76 0.41 12.85
N SER A 32 12.12 -0.69 12.22
CA SER A 32 13.40 -0.79 11.53
C SER A 32 13.26 -0.42 10.06
N HIS A 33 12.30 -1.00 9.39
CA HIS A 33 12.07 -0.78 7.97
C HIS A 33 10.61 -0.91 7.65
N ALA A 34 10.19 -0.32 6.55
CA ALA A 34 8.83 -0.46 6.07
C ALA A 34 8.83 -0.47 4.55
N VAL A 35 7.91 -1.19 3.96
CA VAL A 35 7.72 -1.22 2.50
C VAL A 35 6.23 -1.18 2.18
N LEU A 36 5.92 -0.61 1.04
CA LEU A 36 4.57 -0.61 0.51
C LEU A 36 4.57 -1.54 -0.70
N VAL A 37 3.65 -2.48 -0.73
CA VAL A 37 3.64 -3.58 -1.70
C VAL A 37 2.32 -3.59 -2.46
N SER A 38 2.38 -3.71 -3.76
CA SER A 38 1.16 -3.74 -4.58
C SER A 38 0.43 -5.06 -4.42
N VAL A 39 -0.79 -5.12 -4.92
CA VAL A 39 -1.59 -6.33 -4.87
C VAL A 39 -0.91 -7.48 -5.60
N ASP A 40 -0.05 -7.18 -6.55
CA ASP A 40 0.68 -8.20 -7.32
C ASP A 40 2.00 -8.60 -6.68
N GLY A 41 2.33 -8.07 -5.53
CA GLY A 41 3.57 -8.42 -4.87
C GLY A 41 4.78 -7.61 -5.29
N LEU A 42 4.54 -6.51 -6.00
CA LEU A 42 5.64 -5.66 -6.44
C LEU A 42 5.87 -4.53 -5.46
N LEU A 43 7.11 -4.17 -5.31
CA LEU A 43 7.47 -3.09 -4.40
C LEU A 43 7.01 -1.75 -4.96
N ILE A 44 6.28 -0.98 -4.18
CA ILE A 44 5.86 0.36 -4.56
C ILE A 44 6.76 1.41 -3.93
N ALA A 45 7.09 1.24 -2.66
CA ALA A 45 7.92 2.21 -1.94
C ALA A 45 8.63 1.50 -0.80
N ALA A 46 9.78 2.02 -0.40
CA ALA A 46 10.57 1.43 0.68
C ALA A 46 11.19 2.52 1.53
N SER A 47 11.41 2.22 2.80
CA SER A 47 12.06 3.16 3.69
C SER A 47 13.55 3.25 3.32
N GLU A 48 14.16 4.36 3.71
CA GLU A 48 15.56 4.60 3.44
C GLU A 48 16.41 3.54 4.08
N HIS A 49 17.55 3.32 3.55
CA HIS A 49 18.56 2.40 4.09
C HIS A 49 18.19 0.93 3.98
N LEU A 50 17.08 0.58 3.37
CA LEU A 50 16.77 -0.81 3.08
C LEU A 50 17.27 -1.10 1.67
N PRO A 51 18.22 -2.04 1.50
CA PRO A 51 18.75 -2.33 0.17
C PRO A 51 17.65 -2.81 -0.76
N GLN A 52 17.75 -2.46 -2.01
CA GLN A 52 16.72 -2.77 -3.00
C GLN A 52 16.40 -4.26 -3.04
N GLU A 53 17.40 -5.09 -3.01
CA GLU A 53 17.20 -6.51 -3.07
C GLU A 53 16.40 -7.02 -1.88
N ARG A 54 16.71 -6.50 -0.69
CA ARG A 54 15.98 -6.88 0.50
C ARG A 54 14.55 -6.36 0.47
N ALA A 55 14.36 -5.16 -0.05
CA ALA A 55 13.02 -4.60 -0.18
C ALA A 55 12.17 -5.44 -1.11
N ASP A 56 12.74 -5.89 -2.23
CA ASP A 56 12.03 -6.73 -3.18
C ASP A 56 11.67 -8.08 -2.56
N GLN A 57 12.58 -8.64 -1.78
CA GLN A 57 12.34 -9.90 -1.10
C GLN A 57 11.24 -9.76 -0.07
N LEU A 58 11.27 -8.67 0.68
CA LEU A 58 10.25 -8.41 1.69
C LEU A 58 8.88 -8.22 1.04
N ALA A 59 8.85 -7.56 -0.12
CA ALA A 59 7.61 -7.39 -0.85
C ALA A 59 7.01 -8.74 -1.24
N ALA A 60 7.85 -9.65 -1.73
CA ALA A 60 7.37 -10.98 -2.14
C ALA A 60 6.86 -11.77 -0.95
N VAL A 61 7.58 -11.76 0.15
CA VAL A 61 7.19 -12.49 1.36
C VAL A 61 5.88 -11.92 1.90
N SER A 62 5.76 -10.61 1.95
CA SER A 62 4.58 -9.95 2.48
C SER A 62 3.34 -10.28 1.64
N SER A 63 3.50 -10.29 0.35
CA SER A 63 2.41 -10.62 -0.55
C SER A 63 1.95 -12.06 -0.33
N GLY A 64 2.90 -12.98 -0.15
CA GLY A 64 2.59 -14.38 0.13
C GLY A 64 1.83 -14.55 1.44
N LEU A 65 2.28 -13.86 2.48
CA LEU A 65 1.62 -13.93 3.78
C LEU A 65 0.20 -13.36 3.70
N ALA A 66 0.03 -12.25 3.00
CA ALA A 66 -1.27 -11.64 2.85
C ALA A 66 -2.23 -12.58 2.13
N SER A 67 -1.74 -13.28 1.11
CA SER A 67 -2.55 -14.23 0.38
C SER A 67 -2.97 -15.40 1.26
N LEU A 68 -2.05 -15.92 2.05
CA LEU A 68 -2.36 -17.03 2.94
C LEU A 68 -3.37 -16.61 4.00
N ALA A 69 -3.21 -15.42 4.55
CA ALA A 69 -4.15 -14.92 5.55
C ALA A 69 -5.55 -14.75 4.96
N THR A 70 -5.62 -14.24 3.75
CA THR A 70 -6.89 -14.10 3.04
C THR A 70 -7.54 -15.46 2.83
N GLY A 71 -6.74 -16.47 2.48
CA GLY A 71 -7.25 -17.82 2.31
C GLY A 71 -7.85 -18.36 3.60
N ALA A 72 -7.19 -18.11 4.73
CA ALA A 72 -7.70 -18.54 6.01
C ALA A 72 -9.03 -17.84 6.35
N ALA A 73 -9.10 -16.55 6.07
CA ALA A 73 -10.31 -15.79 6.33
C ALA A 73 -11.49 -16.34 5.51
N GLN A 74 -11.21 -16.71 4.26
CA GLN A 74 -12.25 -17.25 3.40
C GLN A 74 -12.76 -18.60 3.89
N LEU A 75 -11.88 -19.43 4.44
CA LEU A 75 -12.28 -20.73 4.93
C LEU A 75 -13.24 -20.63 6.11
N PHE A 76 -13.13 -19.60 6.90
CA PHE A 76 -13.91 -19.48 8.12
C PHE A 76 -14.87 -18.29 8.11
N ASP A 77 -15.13 -17.73 6.94
CA ASP A 77 -16.00 -16.58 6.80
C ASP A 77 -15.55 -15.44 7.70
N GLY A 78 -14.25 -15.23 7.78
CA GLY A 78 -13.69 -14.22 8.65
C GLY A 78 -13.78 -12.80 8.14
N GLY A 79 -14.22 -12.61 6.91
CA GLY A 79 -14.25 -11.27 6.31
C GLY A 79 -12.88 -10.85 5.83
N GLU A 80 -12.67 -9.56 5.74
CA GLU A 80 -11.38 -9.04 5.26
C GLU A 80 -10.33 -9.17 6.34
N VAL A 81 -9.11 -9.46 5.94
CA VAL A 81 -7.98 -9.49 6.86
C VAL A 81 -7.53 -8.04 7.06
N LEU A 82 -7.58 -7.57 8.29
CA LEU A 82 -7.23 -6.19 8.59
C LEU A 82 -5.75 -6.04 8.86
N GLN A 83 -5.17 -6.99 9.57
CA GLN A 83 -3.73 -6.96 9.80
C GLN A 83 -3.22 -8.35 10.14
N SER A 84 -1.94 -8.55 9.95
CA SER A 84 -1.27 -9.80 10.30
C SER A 84 -0.01 -9.47 11.07
N VAL A 85 0.30 -10.27 12.08
CA VAL A 85 1.50 -10.06 12.90
C VAL A 85 2.26 -11.37 12.95
N VAL A 86 3.52 -11.32 12.59
CA VAL A 86 4.40 -12.48 12.71
C VAL A 86 5.44 -12.14 13.77
N GLU A 87 5.40 -12.86 14.86
CA GLU A 87 6.38 -12.67 15.93
C GLU A 87 7.56 -13.57 15.67
N MET A 88 8.75 -13.01 15.61
CA MET A 88 9.98 -13.75 15.40
C MET A 88 10.84 -13.57 16.64
N GLU A 89 11.80 -14.40 16.78
CA GLU A 89 12.69 -14.35 17.95
C GLU A 89 13.34 -12.96 18.07
N ASN A 90 13.71 -12.37 16.96
CA ASN A 90 14.42 -11.12 16.97
C ASN A 90 13.68 -9.95 16.34
N GLY A 91 12.38 -10.03 16.26
CA GLY A 91 11.60 -8.90 15.73
C GLY A 91 10.19 -9.29 15.38
N TYR A 92 9.49 -8.34 14.80
CA TYR A 92 8.11 -8.54 14.34
C TYR A 92 7.98 -8.10 12.90
N LEU A 93 7.11 -8.79 12.18
CA LEU A 93 6.68 -8.35 10.86
C LEU A 93 5.19 -8.08 10.97
N LEU A 94 4.78 -6.84 10.69
CA LEU A 94 3.37 -6.48 10.71
C LEU A 94 2.93 -6.12 9.30
N LEU A 95 1.78 -6.64 8.91
CA LEU A 95 1.17 -6.32 7.61
C LEU A 95 -0.17 -5.66 7.83
N MET A 96 -0.44 -4.61 7.07
CA MET A 96 -1.75 -3.97 7.15
C MET A 96 -2.20 -3.64 5.74
N ARG A 97 -3.47 -3.91 5.46
CA ARG A 97 -4.01 -3.69 4.14
C ARG A 97 -4.28 -2.22 3.87
N VAL A 98 -3.95 -1.76 2.69
CA VAL A 98 -4.30 -0.43 2.22
C VAL A 98 -5.57 -0.57 1.39
N GLY A 99 -6.37 0.47 1.32
CA GLY A 99 -7.69 0.40 0.74
C GLY A 99 -7.81 -0.15 -0.67
N ASP A 100 -6.76 -0.05 -1.47
CA ASP A 100 -6.80 -0.50 -2.85
C ASP A 100 -6.31 -1.95 -3.01
N GLY A 101 -6.06 -2.64 -1.92
CA GLY A 101 -5.55 -4.01 -1.97
C GLY A 101 -4.05 -4.14 -1.83
N SER A 102 -3.34 -3.02 -1.82
CA SER A 102 -1.91 -3.08 -1.53
C SER A 102 -1.71 -3.26 -0.03
N HIS A 103 -0.49 -3.44 0.39
CA HIS A 103 -0.17 -3.71 1.80
C HIS A 103 1.01 -2.90 2.27
N LEU A 104 0.94 -2.50 3.53
CA LEU A 104 2.08 -1.89 4.20
C LEU A 104 2.70 -2.98 5.08
N ALA A 105 3.99 -3.23 4.91
CA ALA A 105 4.72 -4.21 5.70
C ALA A 105 5.77 -3.49 6.53
N THR A 106 5.83 -3.79 7.83
CA THR A 106 6.72 -3.12 8.76
C THR A 106 7.53 -4.12 9.54
N LEU A 107 8.83 -3.93 9.59
CA LEU A 107 9.72 -4.72 10.44
C LEU A 107 10.00 -3.91 11.69
N ALA A 108 9.85 -4.53 12.85
CA ALA A 108 10.00 -3.84 14.11
C ALA A 108 10.82 -4.65 15.09
N ALA A 109 11.46 -3.97 16.02
CA ALA A 109 12.31 -4.59 17.02
C ALA A 109 11.48 -5.29 18.11
N THR A 110 12.07 -6.25 18.80
CA THR A 110 11.38 -6.96 19.85
C THR A 110 10.97 -6.06 21.01
N SER A 111 11.67 -4.95 21.18
CA SER A 111 11.35 -4.02 22.26
C SER A 111 10.27 -3.01 21.91
N CYS A 112 9.68 -3.13 20.74
CA CYS A 112 8.70 -2.15 20.29
C CYS A 112 7.37 -2.27 21.03
N ASP A 113 6.58 -1.22 20.93
CA ASP A 113 5.22 -1.26 21.41
C ASP A 113 4.35 -1.56 20.20
N ILE A 114 3.92 -2.82 20.06
CA ILE A 114 3.16 -3.27 18.92
C ILE A 114 1.87 -2.49 18.75
N GLY A 115 1.21 -2.16 19.84
CA GLY A 115 -0.03 -1.39 19.76
C GLY A 115 0.20 -0.03 19.17
N GLN A 116 1.28 0.62 19.56
CA GLN A 116 1.59 1.93 19.01
C GLN A 116 1.97 1.84 17.54
N ILE A 117 2.76 0.83 17.16
CA ILE A 117 3.12 0.66 15.76
C ILE A 117 1.89 0.41 14.92
N GLY A 118 0.97 -0.43 15.40
CA GLY A 118 -0.27 -0.68 14.68
C GLY A 118 -1.09 0.57 14.49
N TYR A 119 -1.16 1.42 15.50
CA TYR A 119 -1.88 2.69 15.38
C TYR A 119 -1.23 3.59 14.32
N GLU A 120 0.09 3.70 14.37
CA GLU A 120 0.81 4.53 13.42
C GLU A 120 0.73 3.98 12.00
N MET A 121 0.70 2.67 11.86
CA MET A 121 0.50 2.05 10.56
C MET A 121 -0.89 2.39 10.02
N ALA A 122 -1.90 2.38 10.87
CA ALA A 122 -3.25 2.71 10.42
C ALA A 122 -3.33 4.16 9.92
N VAL A 123 -2.65 5.06 10.60
CA VAL A 123 -2.59 6.46 10.17
C VAL A 123 -1.89 6.57 8.82
N LEU A 124 -0.77 5.86 8.66
CA LEU A 124 -0.03 5.89 7.41
C LEU A 124 -0.84 5.28 6.27
N VAL A 125 -1.53 4.18 6.53
CA VAL A 125 -2.35 3.51 5.52
C VAL A 125 -3.41 4.47 4.99
N GLU A 126 -4.00 5.26 5.86
CA GLU A 126 -4.99 6.22 5.42
C GLU A 126 -4.38 7.28 4.53
N ARG A 127 -3.21 7.77 4.89
CA ARG A 127 -2.51 8.77 4.08
C ARG A 127 -2.10 8.23 2.72
N VAL A 128 -1.59 7.00 2.70
CA VAL A 128 -1.21 6.34 1.47
C VAL A 128 -2.43 6.15 0.57
N GLY A 129 -3.53 5.73 1.17
CA GLY A 129 -4.76 5.53 0.42
C GLY A 129 -5.22 6.80 -0.26
N ASN A 130 -5.11 7.93 0.43
CA ASN A 130 -5.48 9.22 -0.13
C ASN A 130 -4.60 9.61 -1.32
N VAL A 131 -3.31 9.37 -1.22
CA VAL A 131 -2.39 9.69 -2.30
C VAL A 131 -2.69 8.83 -3.52
N VAL A 132 -2.88 7.53 -3.32
CA VAL A 132 -3.15 6.62 -4.42
C VAL A 132 -4.47 6.94 -5.09
N GLN A 133 -5.49 7.22 -4.32
CA GLN A 133 -6.78 7.54 -4.87
C GLN A 133 -6.78 8.84 -5.62
N SER A 134 -6.08 9.83 -5.17
CA SER A 134 -5.96 11.07 -5.86
C SER A 134 -5.38 10.88 -7.25
N THR A 135 -4.35 10.07 -7.34
CA THR A 135 -3.70 9.79 -8.59
C THR A 135 -4.62 9.06 -9.55
N ARG A 136 -5.39 8.12 -9.06
CA ARG A 136 -6.25 7.37 -9.89
C ARG A 136 -7.48 8.10 -10.30
N ARG A 137 -8.01 8.93 -9.47
CA ARG A 137 -9.27 9.58 -9.69
C ARG A 137 -9.31 10.45 -10.92
N THR A 138 -8.29 11.11 -11.24
CA THR A 138 -8.26 12.04 -12.35
C THR A 138 -8.65 11.43 -13.69
N PRO A 139 -8.07 10.34 -14.11
CA PRO A 139 -8.46 9.76 -15.39
C PRO A 139 -9.89 9.25 -15.39
N SER A 140 -10.32 8.74 -14.28
CA SER A 140 -11.62 8.19 -14.20
C SER A 140 -12.66 9.25 -14.35
N GLU A 141 -12.49 10.36 -13.71
CA GLU A 141 -13.42 11.43 -13.79
C GLU A 141 -13.52 11.99 -15.18
N TYR A 142 -12.44 11.99 -15.90
CA TYR A 142 -12.45 12.52 -17.21
C TYR A 142 -13.26 11.68 -18.17
N SER A 143 -13.24 10.43 -18.03
CA SER A 143 -13.89 9.58 -18.97
C SER A 143 -15.35 9.34 -18.73
N ALA A 144 -15.85 9.55 -17.61
CA ALA A 144 -17.20 9.25 -17.31
C ALA A 144 -18.29 9.98 -18.03
N PRO A 145 -18.28 11.21 -18.16
CA PRO A 145 -19.40 11.93 -18.63
C PRO A 145 -20.01 11.60 -19.98
N PRO A 146 -19.29 11.44 -20.92
CA PRO A 146 -19.87 11.36 -22.21
C PRO A 146 -20.90 10.33 -22.47
N ARG A 147 -20.76 9.24 -21.86
CA ARG A 147 -21.59 8.26 -22.15
C ARG A 147 -22.95 8.42 -21.82
N SER A 148 -23.21 8.98 -20.84
CA SER A 148 -24.51 9.04 -20.37
C SER A 148 -25.38 9.75 -21.34
N ALA A 149 -24.87 10.63 -22.01
CA ALA A 149 -25.67 11.41 -22.83
C ALA A 149 -26.26 10.64 -23.97
N SER A 150 -25.59 9.69 -24.37
CA SER A 150 -26.06 9.04 -25.45
C SER A 150 -27.26 8.27 -25.27
N SER A 151 -27.45 7.86 -24.13
CA SER A 151 -28.49 7.01 -23.93
C SER A 151 -29.77 7.42 -24.43
N PRO A 152 -30.05 8.55 -24.40
CA PRO A 152 -31.33 8.92 -24.66
C PRO A 152 -31.85 8.57 -25.93
N THR A 153 -31.24 8.49 -26.55
CA THR A 153 -31.74 8.23 -27.63
C THR A 153 -32.74 7.48 -27.74
N ALA A 154 -32.80 7.21 -27.33
CA ALA A 154 -33.64 6.51 -27.46
C ALA A 154 -34.73 6.84 -27.67
N THR A 155 -34.91 7.15 -27.70
CA THR A 155 -35.80 7.43 -27.75
C THR A 155 -36.64 7.30 -28.49
N HIS A 156 -36.74 7.21 -28.72
CA HIS A 156 -37.51 7.21 -29.18
C HIS A 156 -38.09 6.92 -29.85
N SER A 157 -38.07 6.95 -29.89
CA SER A 157 -38.63 6.91 -30.49
C SER A 157 -39.60 6.62 -30.76
#